data_cae67d136d6d830a5b068699114837f4
#
_entry.id   cae67d136d6d830a5b068699114837f4
#
_cell.length_a   1.000
_cell.length_b   1.000
_cell.length_c   1.000
_cell.angle_alpha   90.00
_cell.angle_beta   90.00
_cell.angle_gamma   90.00
#
_symmetry.space_group_name_H-M   'P 1'
#
loop_
_entity.id
_entity.type
_entity.pdbx_description
1 polymer ?
#
loop_
_entity_poly.entity_id
_entity_poly.type
_entity_poly.pdbx_seq_one_letter_code
_entity_poly.pdbx_strand_id
1 'polypeptide(L)'
;MNRKNDETIEKILPKNQTLDADREERPTVISPVPALINTFIALITSVLLAFVLLPRIPILEKGELATRTITAPYALSIESPGPDKTMIFFKVDKGEEIIEAGHRVTERAARILAEIGRHEGIGNRFQAYVGLAALVLMIFYLFYRDIRRYRPALLGDTRKILLLALLLFLTISVSQVAKQFISLIADKLQLDIMTIGFALPLASGAMLVCLLLDFHLALGFSFVVSVLLGISFQGDPFIPVYYFMGSIVAALSVIQCKKRTAVLKAGALTMLVNLLVIGCIDFYQGELLMRGLYDMAAGFLGAVGVTMIVSVTLPFFEAVFDIATDIKLLELLDPNQPLLKELVYKSPGTYHHSILIGNLAEAAAETIGENPILARVGAYYHDIGKIHKPGYFIENQRTVENKHDRLMPSLSSLIIASHVKEGVDLAREHKLPSAVIDIIQQHHGTSLISFFYQKAKELQPFVAIAEEDYRYPGPRPRTKVAAIVMLADSVEAASRTLYNPPTQRIQALTNSVINRIVLDDQLSMCDLTLKDLQDISGSFNLILSGIFHQRIDYPGIEYPGEHKRSDYQVKKHTEEKKVGAGRNKGETLNPVDETRAS
;
A
#
# COMPACT_ATOMS: atom_id res chain seq x y z
N MET A 1 -29.10 39.50 5.95
CA MET A 1 -28.03 39.38 4.93
C MET A 1 -26.86 38.62 5.57
N ASN A 2 -26.39 37.58 4.94
CA ASN A 2 -25.32 36.62 5.28
C ASN A 2 -25.71 35.38 6.11
N ARG A 3 -26.28 34.44 5.39
CA ARG A 3 -26.30 32.98 5.70
C ARG A 3 -26.01 32.21 4.40
N LYS A 4 -24.87 32.46 3.76
CA LYS A 4 -24.50 31.75 2.52
C LYS A 4 -23.01 31.34 2.41
N ASN A 5 -22.20 31.55 3.46
CA ASN A 5 -20.75 31.23 3.39
C ASN A 5 -20.32 30.02 4.24
N ASP A 6 -21.22 29.35 4.97
CA ASP A 6 -20.84 28.18 5.78
C ASP A 6 -20.95 26.82 5.07
N GLU A 7 -21.57 26.76 3.89
CA GLU A 7 -21.74 25.49 3.15
C GLU A 7 -20.54 25.07 2.28
N THR A 8 -19.52 25.91 2.15
CA THR A 8 -18.41 25.65 1.20
C THR A 8 -17.20 24.99 1.85
N ILE A 9 -17.10 24.98 3.17
CA ILE A 9 -15.97 24.37 3.91
C ILE A 9 -16.25 22.90 4.27
N GLU A 10 -17.51 22.49 4.37
CA GLU A 10 -17.90 21.10 4.67
C GLU A 10 -17.73 20.11 3.50
N LYS A 11 -17.44 20.58 2.29
CA LYS A 11 -17.28 19.73 1.10
C LYS A 11 -15.84 19.30 0.79
N ILE A 12 -14.85 19.72 1.57
CA ILE A 12 -13.42 19.45 1.29
C ILE A 12 -12.84 18.37 2.20
N LEU A 13 -13.51 17.97 3.26
CA LEU A 13 -13.08 16.83 4.09
C LEU A 13 -13.88 15.58 3.69
N PRO A 14 -13.22 14.46 3.40
CA PRO A 14 -13.91 13.20 3.18
C PRO A 14 -14.64 12.80 4.47
N LYS A 15 -15.95 12.59 4.34
CA LYS A 15 -16.93 12.33 5.41
C LYS A 15 -16.70 11.06 6.25
N ASN A 16 -15.55 10.38 6.17
CA ASN A 16 -15.30 9.09 6.81
C ASN A 16 -14.00 9.02 7.65
N GLN A 17 -13.65 10.14 8.30
CA GLN A 17 -12.72 10.08 9.43
C GLN A 17 -13.36 10.67 10.68
N THR A 18 -14.55 10.19 11.03
CA THR A 18 -14.96 10.20 12.44
C THR A 18 -14.09 9.19 13.14
N LEU A 19 -13.24 9.69 14.01
CA LEU A 19 -12.51 8.93 15.01
C LEU A 19 -13.51 7.99 15.72
N ASP A 20 -13.58 6.71 15.27
CA ASP A 20 -14.13 5.61 16.07
C ASP A 20 -13.18 5.40 17.26
N ALA A 21 -13.30 6.26 18.27
CA ALA A 21 -12.54 6.20 19.52
C ALA A 21 -12.96 5.02 20.41
N ASP A 22 -13.93 4.20 19.98
CA ASP A 22 -14.51 3.12 20.78
C ASP A 22 -14.36 1.71 20.16
N ARG A 23 -13.45 1.49 19.21
CA ARG A 23 -12.98 0.14 18.94
C ARG A 23 -11.97 -0.24 20.02
N GLU A 24 -12.40 -0.90 21.07
CA GLU A 24 -11.54 -1.78 21.86
C GLU A 24 -11.00 -2.89 20.93
N GLU A 25 -9.95 -2.57 20.17
CA GLU A 25 -9.16 -3.57 19.46
C GLU A 25 -8.61 -4.52 20.51
N ARG A 26 -9.03 -5.77 20.46
CA ARG A 26 -8.36 -6.83 21.25
C ARG A 26 -6.87 -6.71 20.97
N PRO A 27 -6.00 -6.65 21.97
CA PRO A 27 -4.58 -6.52 21.75
C PRO A 27 -4.12 -7.70 20.89
N THR A 28 -3.72 -7.43 19.66
CA THR A 28 -3.07 -8.42 18.81
C THR A 28 -1.84 -8.89 19.55
N VAL A 29 -1.86 -10.15 20.02
CA VAL A 29 -0.71 -10.76 20.69
C VAL A 29 0.35 -10.95 19.62
N ILE A 30 1.27 -9.98 19.53
CA ILE A 30 2.43 -10.07 18.65
C ILE A 30 3.23 -11.29 19.11
N SER A 31 3.46 -12.25 18.21
CA SER A 31 4.30 -13.39 18.55
C SER A 31 5.69 -12.89 19.03
N PRO A 32 6.35 -13.59 19.97
CA PRO A 32 7.61 -13.12 20.55
C PRO A 32 8.75 -13.00 19.51
N VAL A 33 8.71 -13.75 18.43
CA VAL A 33 9.77 -13.78 17.40
C VAL A 33 9.87 -12.45 16.63
N PRO A 34 8.79 -11.88 16.04
CA PRO A 34 8.86 -10.56 15.41
C PRO A 34 9.28 -9.46 16.39
N ALA A 35 8.83 -9.49 17.64
CA ALA A 35 9.22 -8.50 18.63
C ALA A 35 10.72 -8.50 18.92
N LEU A 36 11.35 -9.68 19.03
CA LEU A 36 12.80 -9.82 19.24
C LEU A 36 13.58 -9.28 18.01
N ILE A 37 13.17 -9.66 16.80
CA ILE A 37 13.81 -9.21 15.56
C ILE A 37 13.69 -7.69 15.42
N ASN A 38 12.52 -7.11 15.66
CA ASN A 38 12.31 -5.66 15.59
C ASN A 38 13.18 -4.91 16.60
N THR A 39 13.34 -5.44 17.82
CA THR A 39 14.24 -4.86 18.83
C THR A 39 15.70 -4.91 18.38
N PHE A 40 16.12 -6.00 17.75
CA PHE A 40 17.48 -6.15 17.21
C PHE A 40 17.73 -5.16 16.04
N ILE A 41 16.76 -5.00 15.13
CA ILE A 41 16.82 -4.01 14.05
C ILE A 41 16.98 -2.60 14.64
N ALA A 42 16.17 -2.22 15.63
CA ALA A 42 16.25 -0.90 16.27
C ALA A 42 17.61 -0.66 16.92
N LEU A 43 18.17 -1.66 17.62
CA LEU A 43 19.47 -1.57 18.27
C LEU A 43 20.60 -1.36 17.23
N ILE A 44 20.64 -2.21 16.20
CA ILE A 44 21.65 -2.08 15.13
C ILE A 44 21.54 -0.71 14.45
N THR A 45 20.33 -0.30 14.09
CA THR A 45 20.11 0.98 13.41
C THR A 45 20.55 2.15 14.29
N SER A 46 20.30 2.09 15.61
CA SER A 46 20.74 3.11 16.57
C SER A 46 22.26 3.23 16.63
N VAL A 47 22.97 2.11 16.67
CA VAL A 47 24.44 2.08 16.67
C VAL A 47 25.01 2.62 15.36
N LEU A 48 24.45 2.20 14.21
CA LEU A 48 24.88 2.68 12.90
C LEU A 48 24.63 4.18 12.74
N LEU A 49 23.47 4.69 13.17
CA LEU A 49 23.17 6.12 13.11
C LEU A 49 24.07 6.92 14.03
N ALA A 50 24.37 6.47 15.24
CA ALA A 50 25.31 7.12 16.13
C ALA A 50 26.70 7.24 15.48
N PHE A 51 27.15 6.20 14.76
CA PHE A 51 28.41 6.22 14.03
C PHE A 51 28.41 7.24 12.88
N VAL A 52 27.30 7.34 12.16
CA VAL A 52 27.14 8.27 11.02
C VAL A 52 26.99 9.73 11.48
N LEU A 53 26.30 9.96 12.61
CA LEU A 53 25.97 11.30 13.11
C LEU A 53 27.10 11.94 13.92
N LEU A 54 27.99 11.16 14.54
CA LEU A 54 29.03 11.73 15.39
C LEU A 54 30.01 12.54 14.56
N PRO A 55 30.17 13.85 14.82
CA PRO A 55 31.05 14.70 14.06
C PRO A 55 32.51 14.27 14.26
N ARG A 56 33.26 14.25 13.17
CA ARG A 56 34.70 14.05 13.21
C ARG A 56 35.39 15.43 13.12
N ILE A 57 36.18 15.75 14.13
CA ILE A 57 37.03 16.97 14.06
C ILE A 57 38.24 16.63 13.16
N PRO A 58 38.45 17.35 12.07
CA PRO A 58 39.61 17.12 11.23
C PRO A 58 40.89 17.50 12.00
N ILE A 59 41.87 16.61 12.00
CA ILE A 59 43.21 16.93 12.47
C ILE A 59 43.93 17.61 11.29
N LEU A 60 44.00 18.95 11.33
CA LEU A 60 44.65 19.74 10.30
C LEU A 60 46.08 20.04 10.72
N GLU A 61 47.04 19.90 9.80
CA GLU A 61 48.44 20.27 10.02
C GLU A 61 48.71 21.75 9.73
N LYS A 62 49.79 22.27 10.29
CA LYS A 62 50.24 23.67 10.05
C LYS A 62 50.39 23.93 8.55
N GLY A 63 49.76 24.99 8.07
CA GLY A 63 49.81 25.43 6.67
C GLY A 63 48.71 24.83 5.78
N GLU A 64 47.94 23.81 6.23
CA GLU A 64 46.76 23.36 5.54
C GLU A 64 45.67 24.42 5.55
N LEU A 65 44.81 24.40 4.55
CA LEU A 65 43.69 25.32 4.45
C LEU A 65 42.49 24.74 5.25
N ALA A 66 41.98 25.53 6.18
CA ALA A 66 40.79 25.11 6.89
C ALA A 66 39.57 25.16 5.94
N THR A 67 38.95 24.02 5.69
CA THR A 67 37.79 23.89 4.80
C THR A 67 36.47 24.33 5.47
N ARG A 68 36.50 24.57 6.79
CA ARG A 68 35.38 25.07 7.57
C ARG A 68 35.89 25.81 8.82
N THR A 69 35.07 26.70 9.34
CA THR A 69 35.32 27.31 10.65
C THR A 69 35.26 26.22 11.72
N ILE A 70 36.31 26.13 12.55
CA ILE A 70 36.42 25.15 13.63
C ILE A 70 36.39 25.88 14.96
N THR A 71 35.41 25.55 15.81
CA THR A 71 35.26 26.08 17.15
C THR A 71 35.64 25.03 18.20
N ALA A 72 36.06 25.48 19.36
CA ALA A 72 36.40 24.59 20.48
C ALA A 72 35.15 23.90 21.04
N PRO A 73 35.07 22.55 21.04
CA PRO A 73 33.89 21.80 21.53
C PRO A 73 33.73 21.88 23.06
N TYR A 74 34.81 22.15 23.77
CA TYR A 74 34.88 22.30 25.24
C TYR A 74 36.01 23.22 25.62
N ALA A 75 36.03 23.74 26.84
CA ALA A 75 37.11 24.57 27.34
C ALA A 75 38.39 23.74 27.53
N LEU A 76 39.51 24.25 27.03
CA LEU A 76 40.81 23.60 27.07
C LEU A 76 41.87 24.52 27.65
N SER A 77 42.81 23.94 28.39
CA SER A 77 44.03 24.61 28.81
C SER A 77 45.22 23.90 28.18
N ILE A 78 45.93 24.59 27.29
CA ILE A 78 47.00 24.00 26.46
C ILE A 78 48.33 24.60 26.93
N GLU A 79 49.27 23.70 27.23
CA GLU A 79 50.66 24.10 27.52
C GLU A 79 51.44 24.21 26.21
N SER A 80 52.09 25.36 26.02
CA SER A 80 52.95 25.58 24.86
C SER A 80 54.29 26.15 25.27
N PRO A 81 55.41 25.61 24.79
CA PRO A 81 56.73 26.25 25.03
C PRO A 81 56.78 27.61 24.33
N GLY A 82 57.03 28.65 25.11
CA GLY A 82 57.30 29.99 24.62
C GLY A 82 58.70 30.12 24.00
N PRO A 83 59.04 31.29 23.40
CA PRO A 83 60.32 31.55 22.76
C PRO A 83 61.51 31.34 23.71
N ASP A 84 61.32 31.57 25.00
CA ASP A 84 62.37 31.50 26.05
C ASP A 84 62.31 30.20 26.87
N LYS A 85 61.75 29.13 26.32
CA LYS A 85 61.50 27.85 27.05
C LYS A 85 60.59 27.95 28.29
N THR A 86 59.94 29.11 28.48
CA THR A 86 58.88 29.25 29.51
C THR A 86 57.61 28.57 29.00
N MET A 87 56.91 27.82 29.89
CA MET A 87 55.64 27.20 29.56
C MET A 87 54.54 28.27 29.58
N ILE A 88 53.90 28.49 28.43
CA ILE A 88 52.78 29.43 28.26
C ILE A 88 51.50 28.59 28.26
N PHE A 89 50.55 28.98 29.10
CA PHE A 89 49.23 28.35 29.15
C PHE A 89 48.25 29.15 28.29
N PHE A 90 47.66 28.53 27.33
CA PHE A 90 46.55 29.09 26.55
C PHE A 90 45.25 28.48 27.01
N LYS A 91 44.33 29.31 27.45
CA LYS A 91 42.97 28.92 27.73
C LYS A 91 42.13 29.18 26.50
N VAL A 92 41.41 28.16 26.01
CA VAL A 92 40.44 28.24 24.95
C VAL A 92 39.08 27.91 25.54
N ASP A 93 38.13 28.83 25.43
CA ASP A 93 36.79 28.60 25.98
C ASP A 93 35.91 27.83 25.03
N LYS A 94 34.88 27.14 25.56
CA LYS A 94 33.91 26.40 24.70
C LYS A 94 33.22 27.34 23.75
N GLY A 95 33.21 26.98 22.44
CA GLY A 95 32.64 27.80 21.36
C GLY A 95 33.59 28.86 20.81
N GLU A 96 34.79 29.03 21.39
CA GLU A 96 35.80 29.92 20.84
C GLU A 96 36.24 29.44 19.45
N GLU A 97 36.35 30.38 18.50
CA GLU A 97 36.78 30.09 17.14
C GLU A 97 38.30 29.84 17.11
N ILE A 98 38.67 28.61 16.68
CA ILE A 98 40.06 28.18 16.55
C ILE A 98 40.66 28.61 15.22
N ILE A 99 39.87 28.46 14.18
CA ILE A 99 40.24 28.84 12.81
C ILE A 99 39.00 29.05 11.96
N GLU A 100 39.00 30.11 11.16
CA GLU A 100 37.92 30.43 10.22
C GLU A 100 38.13 29.70 8.88
N ALA A 101 37.01 29.35 8.21
CA ALA A 101 37.03 28.74 6.88
C ALA A 101 37.82 29.58 5.89
N GLY A 102 38.62 28.94 5.03
CA GLY A 102 39.45 29.61 4.03
C GLY A 102 40.78 30.14 4.57
N HIS A 103 41.05 30.08 5.88
CA HIS A 103 42.33 30.50 6.45
C HIS A 103 43.33 29.34 6.57
N ARG A 104 44.64 29.64 6.46
CA ARG A 104 45.67 28.62 6.68
C ARG A 104 45.85 28.35 8.15
N VAL A 105 45.96 27.10 8.50
CA VAL A 105 46.12 26.61 9.88
C VAL A 105 47.42 27.18 10.44
N THR A 106 47.30 28.04 11.45
CA THR A 106 48.43 28.57 12.19
C THR A 106 49.02 27.50 13.12
N GLU A 107 50.27 27.72 13.59
CA GLU A 107 50.90 26.81 14.54
C GLU A 107 50.10 26.67 15.85
N ARG A 108 49.48 27.79 16.30
CA ARG A 108 48.58 27.80 17.46
C ARG A 108 47.33 26.95 17.20
N ALA A 109 46.66 27.15 16.08
CA ALA A 109 45.49 26.41 15.70
C ALA A 109 45.79 24.88 15.55
N ALA A 110 46.91 24.52 14.88
CA ALA A 110 47.34 23.14 14.73
C ALA A 110 47.57 22.44 16.09
N ARG A 111 48.20 23.15 17.05
CA ARG A 111 48.40 22.62 18.41
C ARG A 111 47.10 22.47 19.17
N ILE A 112 46.18 23.44 19.06
CA ILE A 112 44.84 23.34 19.67
C ILE A 112 44.09 22.13 19.10
N LEU A 113 44.08 21.96 17.78
CA LEU A 113 43.44 20.84 17.11
C LEU A 113 44.09 19.49 17.49
N ALA A 114 45.42 19.42 17.58
CA ALA A 114 46.12 18.22 18.02
C ALA A 114 45.77 17.85 19.49
N GLU A 115 45.65 18.84 20.36
CA GLU A 115 45.28 18.62 21.77
C GLU A 115 43.81 18.21 21.92
N ILE A 116 42.91 18.82 21.15
CA ILE A 116 41.52 18.35 21.03
C ILE A 116 41.49 16.89 20.58
N GLY A 117 42.27 16.53 19.54
CA GLY A 117 42.37 15.15 19.06
C GLY A 117 42.93 14.18 20.08
N ARG A 118 43.84 14.62 20.96
CA ARG A 118 44.37 13.82 22.09
C ARG A 118 43.35 13.68 23.21
N HIS A 119 42.62 14.74 23.58
CA HIS A 119 41.57 14.71 24.56
C HIS A 119 40.31 13.98 24.07
N GLU A 120 40.07 13.92 22.78
CA GLU A 120 39.11 13.02 22.16
C GLU A 120 39.64 11.56 22.13
N GLY A 121 40.33 11.12 23.18
CA GLY A 121 40.84 9.76 23.33
C GLY A 121 39.71 8.74 23.12
N ILE A 122 40.10 7.50 22.77
CA ILE A 122 39.18 6.40 22.43
C ILE A 122 38.04 6.26 23.46
N GLY A 123 38.31 6.51 24.75
CA GLY A 123 37.31 6.46 25.81
C GLY A 123 36.21 7.51 25.72
N ASN A 124 36.58 8.76 25.45
CA ASN A 124 35.59 9.85 25.33
C ASN A 124 34.74 9.73 24.08
N ARG A 125 35.32 9.30 22.96
CA ARG A 125 34.57 8.97 21.73
C ARG A 125 33.62 7.81 21.95
N PHE A 126 34.07 6.77 22.65
CA PHE A 126 33.20 5.64 22.99
C PHE A 126 31.99 6.07 23.84
N GLN A 127 32.18 6.90 24.85
CA GLN A 127 31.09 7.45 25.66
C GLN A 127 30.12 8.28 24.82
N ALA A 128 30.62 9.11 23.90
CA ALA A 128 29.78 9.91 23.00
C ALA A 128 28.95 9.01 22.07
N TYR A 129 29.54 7.93 21.50
CA TYR A 129 28.81 6.95 20.69
C TYR A 129 27.71 6.25 21.50
N VAL A 130 28.04 5.79 22.70
CA VAL A 130 27.07 5.10 23.57
C VAL A 130 25.94 6.05 23.97
N GLY A 131 26.26 7.28 24.33
CA GLY A 131 25.26 8.29 24.70
C GLY A 131 24.33 8.63 23.52
N LEU A 132 24.89 8.84 22.33
CA LEU A 132 24.10 9.12 21.13
C LEU A 132 23.27 7.92 20.70
N ALA A 133 23.83 6.71 20.71
CA ALA A 133 23.10 5.49 20.41
C ALA A 133 21.94 5.27 21.41
N ALA A 134 22.14 5.53 22.70
CA ALA A 134 21.09 5.45 23.70
C ALA A 134 19.97 6.48 23.46
N LEU A 135 20.33 7.72 23.06
CA LEU A 135 19.36 8.75 22.72
C LEU A 135 18.52 8.33 21.50
N VAL A 136 19.17 7.86 20.43
CA VAL A 136 18.48 7.36 19.23
C VAL A 136 17.57 6.18 19.56
N LEU A 137 18.03 5.26 20.40
CA LEU A 137 17.24 4.12 20.86
C LEU A 137 16.00 4.57 21.66
N MET A 138 16.14 5.62 22.49
CA MET A 138 15.00 6.20 23.21
C MET A 138 13.97 6.81 22.26
N ILE A 139 14.41 7.53 21.21
CA ILE A 139 13.53 8.07 20.18
C ILE A 139 12.81 6.91 19.46
N PHE A 140 13.52 5.84 19.12
CA PHE A 140 12.92 4.65 18.50
C PHE A 140 11.93 3.96 19.43
N TYR A 141 12.19 3.91 20.73
CA TYR A 141 11.24 3.36 21.69
C TYR A 141 9.93 4.17 21.72
N LEU A 142 10.01 5.50 21.70
CA LEU A 142 8.82 6.36 21.62
C LEU A 142 8.05 6.14 20.32
N PHE A 143 8.75 6.06 19.19
CA PHE A 143 8.15 5.78 17.89
C PHE A 143 7.55 4.36 17.84
N TYR A 144 8.21 3.35 18.41
CA TYR A 144 7.65 2.01 18.56
C TYR A 144 6.36 2.02 19.40
N ARG A 145 6.30 2.80 20.50
CA ARG A 145 5.09 2.95 21.30
C ARG A 145 3.94 3.56 20.51
N ASP A 146 4.23 4.53 19.65
CA ASP A 146 3.27 5.13 18.73
C ASP A 146 2.74 4.10 17.71
N ILE A 147 3.63 3.39 17.02
CA ILE A 147 3.26 2.32 16.09
C ILE A 147 2.41 1.25 16.78
N ARG A 148 2.80 0.81 17.99
CA ARG A 148 2.05 -0.20 18.74
C ARG A 148 0.64 0.26 19.10
N ARG A 149 0.44 1.56 19.30
CA ARG A 149 -0.86 2.12 19.65
C ARG A 149 -1.76 2.30 18.43
N TYR A 150 -1.23 2.81 17.33
CA TYR A 150 -2.02 3.24 16.18
C TYR A 150 -1.94 2.31 14.97
N ARG A 151 -0.89 1.48 14.88
CA ARG A 151 -0.63 0.56 13.75
C ARG A 151 -0.07 -0.79 14.22
N PRO A 152 -0.75 -1.51 15.12
CA PRO A 152 -0.21 -2.75 15.72
C PRO A 152 0.09 -3.83 14.68
N ALA A 153 -0.68 -3.92 13.60
CA ALA A 153 -0.47 -4.88 12.51
C ALA A 153 0.90 -4.74 11.83
N LEU A 154 1.48 -3.52 11.80
CA LEU A 154 2.81 -3.29 11.23
C LEU A 154 3.91 -4.03 12.00
N LEU A 155 3.77 -4.15 13.32
CA LEU A 155 4.78 -4.81 14.16
C LEU A 155 4.86 -6.33 13.92
N GLY A 156 3.82 -6.92 13.33
CA GLY A 156 3.82 -8.32 12.90
C GLY A 156 4.59 -8.54 11.58
N ASP A 157 4.80 -7.50 10.79
CA ASP A 157 5.49 -7.55 9.50
C ASP A 157 6.93 -7.00 9.62
N THR A 158 7.85 -7.89 9.93
CA THR A 158 9.29 -7.56 10.09
C THR A 158 9.89 -6.92 8.84
N ARG A 159 9.38 -7.23 7.62
CA ARG A 159 9.88 -6.65 6.36
C ARG A 159 9.60 -5.14 6.30
N LYS A 160 8.42 -4.72 6.73
CA LYS A 160 8.04 -3.28 6.78
C LYS A 160 8.84 -2.51 7.82
N ILE A 161 9.12 -3.12 8.97
CA ILE A 161 9.98 -2.52 10.00
C ILE A 161 11.43 -2.39 9.48
N LEU A 162 11.93 -3.42 8.81
CA LEU A 162 13.26 -3.36 8.19
C LEU A 162 13.34 -2.27 7.11
N LEU A 163 12.31 -2.14 6.28
CA LEU A 163 12.22 -1.06 5.29
C LEU A 163 12.26 0.32 5.96
N LEU A 164 11.47 0.53 7.01
CA LEU A 164 11.43 1.80 7.74
C LEU A 164 12.80 2.16 8.33
N ALA A 165 13.48 1.18 8.94
CA ALA A 165 14.82 1.34 9.50
C ALA A 165 15.86 1.61 8.40
N LEU A 166 15.77 0.89 7.28
CA LEU A 166 16.66 1.10 6.13
C LEU A 166 16.48 2.48 5.49
N LEU A 167 15.23 2.92 5.28
CA LEU A 167 14.94 4.26 4.76
C LEU A 167 15.49 5.35 5.69
N LEU A 168 15.35 5.18 7.01
CA LEU A 168 15.90 6.11 7.98
C LEU A 168 17.42 6.17 7.92
N PHE A 169 18.07 5.01 7.91
CA PHE A 169 19.54 4.91 7.80
C PHE A 169 20.04 5.51 6.49
N LEU A 170 19.40 5.18 5.36
CA LEU A 170 19.78 5.72 4.05
C LEU A 170 19.57 7.24 3.98
N THR A 171 18.44 7.76 4.48
CA THR A 171 18.15 9.19 4.49
C THR A 171 19.24 9.97 5.23
N ILE A 172 19.61 9.53 6.42
CA ILE A 172 20.67 10.16 7.22
C ILE A 172 22.05 9.97 6.56
N SER A 173 22.37 8.76 6.09
CA SER A 173 23.68 8.49 5.46
C SER A 173 23.90 9.27 4.18
N VAL A 174 22.90 9.29 3.29
CA VAL A 174 22.94 10.07 2.04
C VAL A 174 23.10 11.56 2.34
N SER A 175 22.41 12.07 3.38
CA SER A 175 22.55 13.46 3.78
C SER A 175 23.96 13.81 4.26
N GLN A 176 24.59 12.93 5.06
CA GLN A 176 25.97 13.16 5.52
C GLN A 176 26.97 13.14 4.37
N VAL A 177 26.82 12.19 3.44
CA VAL A 177 27.66 12.12 2.24
C VAL A 177 27.45 13.37 1.36
N ALA A 178 26.19 13.73 1.09
CA ALA A 178 25.87 14.93 0.30
C ALA A 178 26.39 16.20 0.97
N LYS A 179 26.28 16.32 2.30
CA LYS A 179 26.84 17.42 3.08
C LYS A 179 28.36 17.56 2.85
N GLN A 180 29.10 16.43 2.88
CA GLN A 180 30.54 16.44 2.63
C GLN A 180 30.89 16.88 1.21
N PHE A 181 30.15 16.41 0.20
CA PHE A 181 30.39 16.83 -1.20
C PHE A 181 30.03 18.30 -1.42
N ILE A 182 28.91 18.77 -0.90
CA ILE A 182 28.47 20.15 -1.05
C ILE A 182 29.43 21.09 -0.32
N SER A 183 29.94 20.70 0.87
CA SER A 183 30.92 21.53 1.61
C SER A 183 32.18 21.80 0.80
N LEU A 184 32.67 20.84 0.01
CA LEU A 184 33.86 21.05 -0.86
C LEU A 184 33.64 22.14 -1.91
N ILE A 185 32.40 22.33 -2.38
CA ILE A 185 32.01 23.37 -3.33
C ILE A 185 31.74 24.68 -2.58
N ALA A 186 31.04 24.57 -1.45
CA ALA A 186 30.67 25.69 -0.60
C ALA A 186 31.87 26.45 -0.07
N ASP A 187 32.95 25.76 0.31
CA ASP A 187 34.20 26.36 0.76
C ASP A 187 34.82 27.25 -0.32
N LYS A 188 34.72 26.87 -1.60
CA LYS A 188 35.19 27.69 -2.73
C LYS A 188 34.33 28.93 -2.98
N LEU A 189 33.03 28.82 -2.68
CA LEU A 189 32.04 29.88 -2.89
C LEU A 189 31.79 30.70 -1.61
N GLN A 190 32.44 30.36 -0.50
CA GLN A 190 32.24 30.95 0.83
C GLN A 190 30.77 30.88 1.30
N LEU A 191 30.11 29.73 1.05
CA LEU A 191 28.73 29.49 1.45
C LEU A 191 28.64 28.97 2.89
N ASP A 192 27.61 29.40 3.59
CA ASP A 192 27.34 28.95 4.96
C ASP A 192 26.86 27.48 5.04
N ILE A 193 27.03 26.89 6.21
CA ILE A 193 26.59 25.54 6.54
C ILE A 193 25.07 25.40 6.39
N MET A 194 24.32 26.47 6.60
CA MET A 194 22.86 26.52 6.45
C MET A 194 22.44 26.37 5.00
N THR A 195 23.13 27.12 4.08
CA THR A 195 22.93 26.97 2.63
C THR A 195 23.18 25.53 2.18
N ILE A 196 24.23 24.88 2.72
CA ILE A 196 24.47 23.44 2.49
C ILE A 196 23.29 22.61 2.97
N GLY A 197 22.74 22.93 4.14
CA GLY A 197 21.56 22.28 4.69
C GLY A 197 20.41 22.31 3.69
N PHE A 198 20.03 23.48 3.19
CA PHE A 198 18.89 23.63 2.27
C PHE A 198 19.02 22.83 0.97
N ALA A 199 20.23 22.54 0.51
CA ALA A 199 20.47 21.74 -0.69
C ALA A 199 20.26 20.24 -0.51
N LEU A 200 20.13 19.73 0.72
CA LEU A 200 20.01 18.29 0.96
C LEU A 200 18.60 17.77 0.67
N PRO A 201 18.45 16.66 -0.10
CA PRO A 201 17.14 16.16 -0.54
C PRO A 201 16.45 15.23 0.48
N LEU A 202 16.32 15.65 1.74
CA LEU A 202 15.93 14.80 2.86
C LEU A 202 14.43 14.48 2.94
N ALA A 203 13.57 15.33 2.39
CA ALA A 203 12.14 15.07 2.31
C ALA A 203 11.79 13.82 1.47
N SER A 204 12.76 13.29 0.68
CA SER A 204 12.61 12.05 -0.08
C SER A 204 12.31 10.84 0.81
N GLY A 205 12.93 10.75 2.00
CA GLY A 205 12.69 9.67 2.94
C GLY A 205 11.24 9.65 3.42
N ALA A 206 10.70 10.80 3.84
CA ALA A 206 9.31 10.92 4.28
C ALA A 206 8.31 10.63 3.14
N MET A 207 8.59 11.11 1.93
CA MET A 207 7.77 10.82 0.74
C MET A 207 7.75 9.34 0.42
N LEU A 208 8.90 8.64 0.48
CA LEU A 208 8.99 7.19 0.29
C LEU A 208 8.23 6.42 1.37
N VAL A 209 8.38 6.80 2.64
CA VAL A 209 7.63 6.16 3.74
C VAL A 209 6.13 6.31 3.54
N CYS A 210 5.65 7.49 3.11
CA CYS A 210 4.24 7.72 2.83
C CYS A 210 3.72 6.85 1.66
N LEU A 211 4.48 6.75 0.57
CA LEU A 211 4.11 5.96 -0.61
C LEU A 211 4.16 4.45 -0.37
N LEU A 212 5.16 3.99 0.39
CA LEU A 212 5.40 2.56 0.61
C LEU A 212 4.63 1.99 1.81
N LEU A 213 4.34 2.80 2.81
CA LEU A 213 3.72 2.37 4.06
C LEU A 213 2.42 3.16 4.32
N ASP A 214 2.52 4.29 5.04
CA ASP A 214 1.40 5.21 5.23
C ASP A 214 1.84 6.61 5.69
N PHE A 215 0.89 7.56 5.70
CA PHE A 215 1.13 8.94 6.10
C PHE A 215 1.47 9.10 7.58
N HIS A 216 0.83 8.34 8.48
CA HIS A 216 1.09 8.43 9.91
C HIS A 216 2.55 8.07 10.24
N LEU A 217 3.05 7.00 9.62
CA LEU A 217 4.46 6.61 9.73
C LEU A 217 5.41 7.66 9.14
N ALA A 218 5.02 8.26 8.01
CA ALA A 218 5.81 9.33 7.39
C ALA A 218 5.93 10.56 8.29
N LEU A 219 4.87 10.89 9.04
CA LEU A 219 4.89 11.99 10.01
C LEU A 219 5.86 11.71 11.16
N GLY A 220 5.78 10.54 11.78
CA GLY A 220 6.71 10.12 12.83
C GLY A 220 8.16 10.04 12.33
N PHE A 221 8.36 9.50 11.12
CA PHE A 221 9.65 9.45 10.44
C PHE A 221 10.23 10.85 10.23
N SER A 222 9.43 11.81 9.74
CA SER A 222 9.82 13.20 9.53
C SER A 222 10.30 13.86 10.81
N PHE A 223 9.59 13.62 11.92
CA PHE A 223 10.00 14.12 13.23
C PHE A 223 11.34 13.54 13.67
N VAL A 224 11.51 12.22 13.58
CA VAL A 224 12.77 11.53 13.95
C VAL A 224 13.94 12.06 13.13
N VAL A 225 13.79 12.13 11.80
CA VAL A 225 14.84 12.64 10.91
C VAL A 225 15.20 14.09 11.27
N SER A 226 14.22 14.96 11.48
CA SER A 226 14.44 16.36 11.81
C SER A 226 15.23 16.54 13.11
N VAL A 227 14.91 15.76 14.15
CA VAL A 227 15.65 15.76 15.42
C VAL A 227 17.12 15.30 15.23
N LEU A 228 17.32 14.20 14.48
CA LEU A 228 18.66 13.68 14.19
C LEU A 228 19.51 14.65 13.38
N LEU A 229 18.89 15.39 12.46
CA LEU A 229 19.56 16.44 11.69
C LEU A 229 19.94 17.64 12.54
N GLY A 230 19.09 18.04 13.50
CA GLY A 230 19.45 19.09 14.45
C GLY A 230 20.76 18.76 15.19
N ILE A 231 20.97 17.50 15.55
CA ILE A 231 22.24 17.02 16.14
C ILE A 231 23.38 17.14 15.11
N SER A 232 23.15 16.78 13.85
CA SER A 232 24.17 16.81 12.79
C SER A 232 24.61 18.22 12.41
N PHE A 233 23.73 19.22 12.53
CA PHE A 233 23.97 20.63 12.22
C PHE A 233 24.30 21.48 13.46
N GLN A 234 24.93 20.87 14.48
CA GLN A 234 25.47 21.53 15.67
C GLN A 234 24.44 22.32 16.50
N GLY A 235 23.17 21.94 16.42
CA GLY A 235 22.10 22.54 17.21
C GLY A 235 21.47 23.79 16.56
N ASP A 236 21.71 24.04 15.27
CA ASP A 236 20.97 25.06 14.54
C ASP A 236 19.46 24.75 14.60
N PRO A 237 18.61 25.69 15.08
CA PRO A 237 17.19 25.44 15.28
C PRO A 237 16.38 25.48 13.98
N PHE A 238 16.87 26.14 12.91
CA PHE A 238 16.11 26.36 11.69
C PHE A 238 16.18 25.16 10.74
N ILE A 239 17.30 24.45 10.70
CA ILE A 239 17.46 23.25 9.87
C ILE A 239 16.43 22.17 10.20
N PRO A 240 16.22 21.75 11.47
CA PRO A 240 15.15 20.82 11.82
C PRO A 240 13.76 21.31 11.41
N VAL A 241 13.46 22.60 11.59
CA VAL A 241 12.16 23.19 11.20
C VAL A 241 11.98 23.13 9.68
N TYR A 242 12.98 23.54 8.91
CA TYR A 242 12.97 23.46 7.44
C TYR A 242 12.67 22.04 6.93
N TYR A 243 13.38 21.05 7.46
CA TYR A 243 13.17 19.66 7.05
C TYR A 243 11.85 19.08 7.49
N PHE A 244 11.41 19.42 8.69
CA PHE A 244 10.11 18.94 9.19
C PHE A 244 8.96 19.46 8.32
N MET A 245 8.97 20.76 8.03
CA MET A 245 7.95 21.39 7.17
C MET A 245 7.97 20.80 5.74
N GLY A 246 9.15 20.74 5.14
CA GLY A 246 9.31 20.17 3.79
C GLY A 246 8.90 18.69 3.72
N SER A 247 9.25 17.90 4.72
CA SER A 247 8.91 16.48 4.80
C SER A 247 7.41 16.23 4.98
N ILE A 248 6.73 17.03 5.83
CA ILE A 248 5.27 16.94 5.98
C ILE A 248 4.57 17.26 4.67
N VAL A 249 4.98 18.35 4.00
CA VAL A 249 4.37 18.75 2.73
C VAL A 249 4.61 17.70 1.66
N ALA A 250 5.84 17.14 1.58
CA ALA A 250 6.16 16.05 0.68
C ALA A 250 5.27 14.82 0.91
N ALA A 251 5.09 14.41 2.17
CA ALA A 251 4.23 13.29 2.52
C ALA A 251 2.74 13.57 2.22
N LEU A 252 2.22 14.73 2.62
CA LEU A 252 0.83 15.13 2.33
C LEU A 252 0.52 15.15 0.83
N SER A 253 1.48 15.62 0.03
CA SER A 253 1.32 15.75 -1.42
C SER A 253 1.20 14.41 -2.16
N VAL A 254 1.59 13.30 -1.52
CA VAL A 254 1.57 11.96 -2.13
C VAL A 254 0.51 11.01 -1.58
N ILE A 255 -0.29 11.43 -0.59
CA ILE A 255 -1.33 10.56 0.04
C ILE A 255 -2.30 9.99 -1.01
N GLN A 256 -2.65 10.75 -2.05
CA GLN A 256 -3.58 10.34 -3.10
C GLN A 256 -2.90 10.16 -4.46
N CYS A 257 -1.61 9.82 -4.45
CA CYS A 257 -0.86 9.63 -5.70
C CYS A 257 -1.30 8.36 -6.42
N LYS A 258 -2.01 8.56 -7.54
CA LYS A 258 -2.49 7.48 -8.42
C LYS A 258 -1.63 7.28 -9.67
N LYS A 259 -0.63 8.11 -9.92
CA LYS A 259 0.25 8.05 -11.10
C LYS A 259 1.67 8.44 -10.72
N ARG A 260 2.68 7.88 -11.37
CA ARG A 260 4.10 8.27 -11.16
C ARG A 260 4.34 9.76 -11.42
N THR A 261 3.63 10.35 -12.37
CA THR A 261 3.73 11.80 -12.65
C THR A 261 3.24 12.68 -11.50
N ALA A 262 2.45 12.13 -10.57
CA ALA A 262 2.02 12.89 -9.38
C ALA A 262 3.17 13.14 -8.41
N VAL A 263 4.23 12.30 -8.41
CA VAL A 263 5.46 12.53 -7.66
C VAL A 263 6.15 13.83 -8.10
N LEU A 264 6.12 14.14 -9.41
CA LEU A 264 6.65 15.42 -9.93
C LEU A 264 5.87 16.62 -9.39
N LYS A 265 4.54 16.52 -9.34
CA LYS A 265 3.68 17.59 -8.77
C LYS A 265 3.93 17.75 -7.27
N ALA A 266 4.08 16.64 -6.54
CA ALA A 266 4.42 16.64 -5.13
C ALA A 266 5.77 17.31 -4.88
N GLY A 267 6.78 17.00 -5.71
CA GLY A 267 8.08 17.65 -5.66
C GLY A 267 8.02 19.16 -5.92
N ALA A 268 7.21 19.60 -6.89
CA ALA A 268 7.01 21.02 -7.17
C ALA A 268 6.33 21.75 -5.99
N LEU A 269 5.35 21.13 -5.34
CA LEU A 269 4.72 21.71 -4.15
C LEU A 269 5.68 21.77 -2.97
N THR A 270 6.46 20.71 -2.75
CA THR A 270 7.52 20.68 -1.73
C THR A 270 8.55 21.78 -1.99
N MET A 271 8.97 21.98 -3.24
CA MET A 271 9.86 23.06 -3.65
C MET A 271 9.30 24.43 -3.28
N LEU A 272 8.03 24.70 -3.63
CA LEU A 272 7.39 25.97 -3.32
C LEU A 272 7.41 26.26 -1.81
N VAL A 273 7.03 25.27 -0.99
CA VAL A 273 7.02 25.45 0.47
C VAL A 273 8.42 25.57 1.03
N ASN A 274 9.38 24.81 0.54
CA ASN A 274 10.77 24.93 0.96
C ASN A 274 11.32 26.33 0.69
N LEU A 275 11.06 26.91 -0.50
CA LEU A 275 11.48 28.27 -0.83
C LEU A 275 10.79 29.32 0.06
N LEU A 276 9.52 29.12 0.40
CA LEU A 276 8.81 30.00 1.35
C LEU A 276 9.42 29.93 2.75
N VAL A 277 9.75 28.73 3.24
CA VAL A 277 10.37 28.55 4.56
C VAL A 277 11.77 29.19 4.60
N ILE A 278 12.58 29.00 3.55
CA ILE A 278 13.90 29.66 3.41
C ILE A 278 13.71 31.16 3.45
N GLY A 279 12.80 31.74 2.66
CA GLY A 279 12.56 33.18 2.65
C GLY A 279 12.15 33.72 4.04
N CYS A 280 11.35 32.97 4.81
CA CYS A 280 11.02 33.33 6.19
C CYS A 280 12.25 33.31 7.12
N ILE A 281 13.13 32.30 6.96
CA ILE A 281 14.37 32.19 7.75
C ILE A 281 15.31 33.33 7.42
N ASP A 282 15.57 33.59 6.13
CA ASP A 282 16.47 34.68 5.66
C ASP A 282 15.95 36.06 6.10
N PHE A 283 14.63 36.27 6.01
CA PHE A 283 13.97 37.48 6.53
C PHE A 283 14.17 37.66 8.03
N TYR A 284 14.01 36.58 8.81
CA TYR A 284 14.24 36.62 10.26
C TYR A 284 15.70 36.91 10.61
N GLN A 285 16.65 36.40 9.82
CA GLN A 285 18.09 36.62 10.03
C GLN A 285 18.58 37.96 9.46
N GLY A 286 17.77 38.67 8.66
CA GLY A 286 18.15 39.94 8.04
C GLY A 286 19.06 39.79 6.81
N GLU A 287 19.11 38.61 6.20
CA GLU A 287 20.09 38.27 5.14
C GLU A 287 19.46 38.12 3.74
N LEU A 288 18.61 39.08 3.36
CA LEU A 288 17.75 39.00 2.15
C LEU A 288 18.43 39.15 0.78
N LEU A 289 19.67 39.62 0.68
CA LEU A 289 20.24 39.96 -0.63
C LEU A 289 21.05 38.82 -1.26
N MET A 290 22.36 38.84 -1.20
CA MET A 290 23.20 37.88 -1.93
C MET A 290 23.09 36.45 -1.33
N ARG A 291 23.07 36.34 -0.01
CA ARG A 291 22.95 35.05 0.67
C ARG A 291 21.63 34.41 0.40
N GLY A 292 20.52 35.14 0.49
CA GLY A 292 19.17 34.61 0.20
C GLY A 292 19.04 34.03 -1.21
N LEU A 293 19.76 34.57 -2.21
CA LEU A 293 19.80 33.97 -3.56
C LEU A 293 20.46 32.57 -3.57
N TYR A 294 21.58 32.42 -2.84
CA TYR A 294 22.24 31.11 -2.73
C TYR A 294 21.39 30.11 -1.96
N ASP A 295 20.71 30.55 -0.90
CA ASP A 295 19.82 29.71 -0.08
C ASP A 295 18.60 29.26 -0.87
N MET A 296 17.99 30.16 -1.66
CA MET A 296 16.91 29.81 -2.58
C MET A 296 17.37 28.84 -3.68
N ALA A 297 18.54 29.04 -4.26
CA ALA A 297 19.11 28.13 -5.25
C ALA A 297 19.38 26.73 -4.63
N ALA A 298 19.91 26.70 -3.42
CA ALA A 298 20.16 25.48 -2.67
C ALA A 298 18.85 24.72 -2.38
N GLY A 299 17.81 25.43 -1.90
CA GLY A 299 16.49 24.85 -1.66
C GLY A 299 15.82 24.32 -2.92
N PHE A 300 15.98 25.02 -4.06
CA PHE A 300 15.53 24.56 -5.36
C PHE A 300 16.21 23.22 -5.74
N LEU A 301 17.55 23.17 -5.65
CA LEU A 301 18.32 21.96 -5.96
C LEU A 301 17.95 20.79 -5.03
N GLY A 302 17.76 21.07 -3.73
CA GLY A 302 17.30 20.10 -2.76
C GLY A 302 15.94 19.47 -3.14
N ALA A 303 14.97 20.29 -3.52
CA ALA A 303 13.65 19.82 -3.93
C ALA A 303 13.66 19.03 -5.25
N VAL A 304 14.48 19.44 -6.23
CA VAL A 304 14.70 18.66 -7.46
C VAL A 304 15.32 17.30 -7.10
N GLY A 305 16.30 17.29 -6.19
CA GLY A 305 16.91 16.07 -5.68
C GLY A 305 15.90 15.12 -4.99
N VAL A 306 14.97 15.66 -4.20
CA VAL A 306 13.86 14.87 -3.59
C VAL A 306 13.08 14.15 -4.67
N THR A 307 12.64 14.87 -5.68
CA THR A 307 11.82 14.32 -6.77
C THR A 307 12.57 13.23 -7.56
N MET A 308 13.84 13.47 -7.85
CA MET A 308 14.70 12.54 -8.58
C MET A 308 14.93 11.26 -7.78
N ILE A 309 15.31 11.38 -6.50
CA ILE A 309 15.54 10.22 -5.62
C ILE A 309 14.28 9.37 -5.52
N VAL A 310 13.12 9.97 -5.22
CA VAL A 310 11.87 9.23 -5.06
C VAL A 310 11.49 8.52 -6.37
N SER A 311 11.57 9.23 -7.50
CA SER A 311 11.18 8.65 -8.81
C SER A 311 12.04 7.45 -9.20
N VAL A 312 13.33 7.46 -8.86
CA VAL A 312 14.26 6.36 -9.18
C VAL A 312 14.17 5.22 -8.16
N THR A 313 14.07 5.56 -6.87
CA THR A 313 14.17 4.53 -5.81
C THR A 313 12.84 3.86 -5.46
N LEU A 314 11.70 4.50 -5.71
CA LEU A 314 10.38 3.92 -5.43
C LEU A 314 10.18 2.55 -6.11
N PRO A 315 10.40 2.38 -7.43
CA PRO A 315 10.23 1.06 -8.07
C PRO A 315 11.19 -0.01 -7.52
N PHE A 316 12.39 0.42 -7.09
CA PHE A 316 13.36 -0.48 -6.48
C PHE A 316 12.84 -1.01 -5.13
N PHE A 317 12.33 -0.14 -4.25
CA PHE A 317 11.78 -0.57 -2.96
C PHE A 317 10.50 -1.37 -3.11
N GLU A 318 9.62 -1.01 -4.06
CA GLU A 318 8.44 -1.83 -4.41
C GLU A 318 8.84 -3.27 -4.75
N ALA A 319 9.89 -3.44 -5.58
CA ALA A 319 10.35 -4.77 -6.02
C ALA A 319 11.09 -5.55 -4.92
N VAL A 320 11.98 -4.90 -4.16
CA VAL A 320 12.81 -5.59 -3.14
C VAL A 320 11.98 -6.01 -1.93
N PHE A 321 11.05 -5.15 -1.48
CA PHE A 321 10.23 -5.42 -0.31
C PHE A 321 8.86 -6.02 -0.65
N ASP A 322 8.59 -6.23 -1.94
CA ASP A 322 7.34 -6.80 -2.45
C ASP A 322 6.10 -6.02 -1.95
N ILE A 323 6.16 -4.70 -2.08
CA ILE A 323 5.09 -3.79 -1.66
C ILE A 323 4.26 -3.38 -2.88
N ALA A 324 2.98 -3.68 -2.83
CA ALA A 324 2.02 -3.25 -3.84
C ALA A 324 1.49 -1.84 -3.51
N THR A 325 2.19 -0.80 -3.96
CA THR A 325 1.70 0.58 -3.84
C THR A 325 0.48 0.80 -4.74
N ASP A 326 -0.35 1.80 -4.41
CA ASP A 326 -1.50 2.15 -5.25
C ASP A 326 -1.08 2.52 -6.68
N ILE A 327 0.10 3.13 -6.84
CA ILE A 327 0.66 3.44 -8.17
C ILE A 327 0.92 2.15 -8.95
N LYS A 328 1.58 1.16 -8.33
CA LYS A 328 1.86 -0.14 -8.95
C LYS A 328 0.59 -0.92 -9.28
N LEU A 329 -0.38 -0.90 -8.36
CA LEU A 329 -1.68 -1.54 -8.56
C LEU A 329 -2.46 -0.92 -9.72
N LEU A 330 -2.48 0.42 -9.83
CA LEU A 330 -3.17 1.10 -10.93
C LEU A 330 -2.49 0.88 -12.29
N GLU A 331 -1.15 0.70 -12.32
CA GLU A 331 -0.44 0.28 -13.54
C GLU A 331 -0.88 -1.12 -13.99
N LEU A 332 -1.20 -2.02 -13.05
CA LEU A 332 -1.69 -3.37 -13.35
C LEU A 332 -3.13 -3.39 -13.92
N LEU A 333 -3.92 -2.34 -13.70
CA LEU A 333 -5.26 -2.21 -14.28
C LEU A 333 -5.26 -1.75 -15.75
N ASP A 334 -4.11 -1.35 -16.31
CA ASP A 334 -4.01 -0.98 -17.71
C ASP A 334 -4.31 -2.21 -18.60
N PRO A 335 -5.32 -2.15 -19.49
CA PRO A 335 -5.64 -3.25 -20.41
C PRO A 335 -4.49 -3.63 -21.35
N ASN A 336 -3.47 -2.76 -21.47
CA ASN A 336 -2.27 -3.05 -22.25
C ASN A 336 -1.25 -3.92 -21.53
N GLN A 337 -1.46 -4.25 -20.25
CA GLN A 337 -0.61 -5.21 -19.53
C GLN A 337 -0.58 -6.56 -20.27
N PRO A 338 0.60 -7.20 -20.40
CA PRO A 338 0.77 -8.40 -21.22
C PRO A 338 -0.22 -9.51 -20.88
N LEU A 339 -0.41 -9.83 -19.59
CA LEU A 339 -1.34 -10.88 -19.15
C LEU A 339 -2.80 -10.52 -19.43
N LEU A 340 -3.22 -9.27 -19.21
CA LEU A 340 -4.59 -8.84 -19.49
C LEU A 340 -4.87 -8.86 -20.99
N LYS A 341 -3.91 -8.44 -21.82
CA LYS A 341 -3.99 -8.56 -23.28
C LYS A 341 -4.16 -10.01 -23.70
N GLU A 342 -3.36 -10.92 -23.15
CA GLU A 342 -3.44 -12.33 -23.45
C GLU A 342 -4.79 -12.92 -23.03
N LEU A 343 -5.30 -12.52 -21.84
CA LEU A 343 -6.62 -12.90 -21.35
C LEU A 343 -7.74 -12.44 -22.30
N VAL A 344 -7.68 -11.20 -22.79
CA VAL A 344 -8.65 -10.67 -23.78
C VAL A 344 -8.69 -11.51 -25.05
N TYR A 345 -7.51 -11.89 -25.59
CA TYR A 345 -7.44 -12.63 -26.84
C TYR A 345 -7.81 -14.12 -26.71
N LYS A 346 -7.30 -14.78 -25.66
CA LYS A 346 -7.47 -16.23 -25.49
C LYS A 346 -8.74 -16.60 -24.73
N SER A 347 -9.16 -15.78 -23.77
CA SER A 347 -10.26 -16.06 -22.84
C SER A 347 -11.16 -14.83 -22.65
N PRO A 348 -11.81 -14.32 -23.71
CA PRO A 348 -12.58 -13.07 -23.64
C PRO A 348 -13.75 -13.14 -22.65
N GLY A 349 -14.39 -14.29 -22.48
CA GLY A 349 -15.46 -14.49 -21.49
C GLY A 349 -14.93 -14.34 -20.06
N THR A 350 -13.77 -14.91 -19.76
CA THR A 350 -13.10 -14.76 -18.46
C THR A 350 -12.71 -13.29 -18.23
N TYR A 351 -12.22 -12.58 -19.23
CA TYR A 351 -11.89 -11.16 -19.10
C TYR A 351 -13.11 -10.31 -18.70
N HIS A 352 -14.26 -10.50 -19.39
CA HIS A 352 -15.50 -9.80 -19.05
C HIS A 352 -16.00 -10.14 -17.65
N HIS A 353 -15.95 -11.40 -17.28
CA HIS A 353 -16.25 -11.86 -15.92
C HIS A 353 -15.36 -11.15 -14.87
N SER A 354 -14.06 -11.12 -15.10
CA SER A 354 -13.10 -10.46 -14.19
C SER A 354 -13.38 -8.97 -14.00
N ILE A 355 -13.83 -8.25 -15.07
CA ILE A 355 -14.21 -6.84 -14.95
C ILE A 355 -15.44 -6.67 -14.04
N LEU A 356 -16.47 -7.52 -14.19
CA LEU A 356 -17.67 -7.45 -13.37
C LEU A 356 -17.35 -7.73 -11.89
N ILE A 357 -16.55 -8.76 -11.63
CA ILE A 357 -16.06 -9.07 -10.28
C ILE A 357 -15.23 -7.92 -9.73
N GLY A 358 -14.39 -7.29 -10.57
CA GLY A 358 -13.60 -6.13 -10.18
C GLY A 358 -14.46 -4.98 -9.66
N ASN A 359 -15.58 -4.69 -10.32
CA ASN A 359 -16.51 -3.66 -9.87
C ASN A 359 -17.20 -4.04 -8.54
N LEU A 360 -17.60 -5.30 -8.38
CA LEU A 360 -18.20 -5.82 -7.15
C LEU A 360 -17.19 -5.76 -5.99
N ALA A 361 -15.97 -6.27 -6.22
CA ALA A 361 -14.94 -6.36 -5.21
C ALA A 361 -14.42 -4.97 -4.76
N GLU A 362 -14.24 -4.03 -5.71
CA GLU A 362 -13.83 -2.65 -5.42
C GLU A 362 -14.82 -1.95 -4.49
N ALA A 363 -16.12 -1.98 -4.85
CA ALA A 363 -17.15 -1.32 -4.05
C ALA A 363 -17.35 -1.97 -2.68
N ALA A 364 -17.25 -3.30 -2.59
CA ALA A 364 -17.32 -4.01 -1.32
C ALA A 364 -16.13 -3.71 -0.42
N ALA A 365 -14.92 -3.66 -0.98
CA ALA A 365 -13.70 -3.30 -0.26
C ALA A 365 -13.78 -1.86 0.29
N GLU A 366 -14.23 -0.91 -0.53
CA GLU A 366 -14.44 0.48 -0.10
C GLU A 366 -15.44 0.58 1.06
N THR A 367 -16.53 -0.17 1.00
CA THR A 367 -17.59 -0.16 2.02
C THR A 367 -17.10 -0.63 3.39
N ILE A 368 -16.19 -1.61 3.44
CA ILE A 368 -15.65 -2.13 4.71
C ILE A 368 -14.28 -1.55 5.09
N GLY A 369 -13.79 -0.54 4.34
CA GLY A 369 -12.53 0.17 4.62
C GLY A 369 -11.27 -0.62 4.27
N GLU A 370 -11.36 -1.58 3.34
CA GLU A 370 -10.21 -2.31 2.76
C GLU A 370 -9.72 -1.61 1.48
N ASN A 371 -8.54 -2.03 0.95
CA ASN A 371 -7.98 -1.41 -0.25
C ASN A 371 -8.80 -1.78 -1.51
N PRO A 372 -9.58 -0.83 -2.08
CA PRO A 372 -10.45 -1.09 -3.23
C PRO A 372 -9.67 -1.34 -4.51
N ILE A 373 -8.48 -0.70 -4.66
CA ILE A 373 -7.64 -0.87 -5.85
C ILE A 373 -7.07 -2.29 -5.87
N LEU A 374 -6.59 -2.80 -4.73
CA LEU A 374 -6.10 -4.18 -4.62
C LEU A 374 -7.21 -5.20 -4.90
N ALA A 375 -8.42 -4.96 -4.40
CA ALA A 375 -9.57 -5.84 -4.65
C ALA A 375 -9.90 -5.90 -6.14
N ARG A 376 -9.90 -4.76 -6.83
CA ARG A 376 -10.14 -4.69 -8.28
C ARG A 376 -9.04 -5.36 -9.09
N VAL A 377 -7.76 -5.10 -8.75
CA VAL A 377 -6.62 -5.75 -9.41
C VAL A 377 -6.68 -7.26 -9.17
N GLY A 378 -6.87 -7.70 -7.92
CA GLY A 378 -7.01 -9.11 -7.58
C GLY A 378 -8.09 -9.79 -8.43
N ALA A 379 -9.26 -9.15 -8.56
CA ALA A 379 -10.35 -9.63 -9.40
C ALA A 379 -10.00 -9.69 -10.89
N TYR A 380 -9.23 -8.72 -11.42
CA TYR A 380 -8.82 -8.75 -12.83
C TYR A 380 -7.88 -9.91 -13.15
N TYR A 381 -7.07 -10.34 -12.19
CA TYR A 381 -6.04 -11.37 -12.38
C TYR A 381 -6.40 -12.73 -11.76
N HIS A 382 -7.50 -12.87 -10.97
CA HIS A 382 -7.79 -14.10 -10.23
C HIS A 382 -7.82 -15.35 -11.12
N ASP A 383 -8.28 -15.20 -12.33
CA ASP A 383 -8.58 -16.25 -13.30
C ASP A 383 -7.62 -16.33 -14.50
N ILE A 384 -6.43 -15.71 -14.43
CA ILE A 384 -5.48 -15.69 -15.56
C ILE A 384 -5.01 -17.08 -15.99
N GLY A 385 -5.04 -18.08 -15.09
CA GLY A 385 -4.69 -19.46 -15.43
C GLY A 385 -5.61 -20.12 -16.44
N LYS A 386 -6.83 -19.60 -16.65
CA LYS A 386 -7.76 -20.07 -17.69
C LYS A 386 -7.26 -19.83 -19.10
N ILE A 387 -6.25 -18.98 -19.28
CA ILE A 387 -5.57 -18.72 -20.57
C ILE A 387 -5.03 -19.99 -21.21
N HIS A 388 -4.58 -20.98 -20.42
CA HIS A 388 -4.00 -22.21 -20.94
C HIS A 388 -5.03 -23.16 -21.55
N LYS A 389 -6.25 -23.20 -21.00
CA LYS A 389 -7.29 -24.15 -21.42
C LYS A 389 -8.68 -23.49 -21.53
N PRO A 390 -8.83 -22.37 -22.26
CA PRO A 390 -10.05 -21.55 -22.21
C PRO A 390 -11.32 -22.32 -22.59
N GLY A 391 -11.24 -23.25 -23.53
CA GLY A 391 -12.40 -24.02 -23.98
C GLY A 391 -13.00 -25.01 -22.98
N TYR A 392 -12.39 -25.20 -21.81
CA TYR A 392 -12.96 -25.97 -20.70
C TYR A 392 -13.82 -25.11 -19.76
N PHE A 393 -13.76 -23.79 -19.86
CA PHE A 393 -14.54 -22.87 -19.04
C PHE A 393 -15.73 -22.34 -19.82
N ILE A 394 -16.93 -22.48 -19.23
CA ILE A 394 -18.22 -22.26 -19.89
C ILE A 394 -18.35 -20.85 -20.50
N GLU A 395 -17.78 -19.85 -19.84
CA GLU A 395 -17.80 -18.45 -20.29
C GLU A 395 -17.01 -18.21 -21.59
N ASN A 396 -16.10 -19.12 -21.97
CA ASN A 396 -15.30 -19.05 -23.19
C ASN A 396 -15.76 -20.03 -24.28
N GLN A 397 -16.74 -20.88 -24.00
CA GLN A 397 -17.24 -21.84 -24.99
C GLN A 397 -18.08 -21.12 -26.04
N ARG A 398 -17.72 -21.29 -27.30
CA ARG A 398 -18.43 -20.72 -28.47
C ARG A 398 -19.35 -21.74 -29.14
N THR A 399 -19.24 -23.00 -28.81
CA THR A 399 -19.99 -24.12 -29.41
C THR A 399 -20.94 -24.71 -28.39
N VAL A 400 -22.02 -25.36 -28.87
CA VAL A 400 -23.03 -26.02 -28.02
C VAL A 400 -22.45 -27.24 -27.31
N GLU A 401 -21.34 -27.81 -27.78
CA GLU A 401 -20.73 -29.02 -27.23
C GLU A 401 -19.76 -28.69 -26.08
N ASN A 402 -20.09 -29.16 -24.87
CA ASN A 402 -19.26 -29.00 -23.69
C ASN A 402 -18.16 -30.07 -23.67
N LYS A 403 -16.89 -29.66 -23.66
CA LYS A 403 -15.73 -30.59 -23.63
C LYS A 403 -15.74 -31.52 -22.43
N HIS A 404 -16.37 -31.13 -21.32
CA HIS A 404 -16.49 -31.95 -20.12
C HIS A 404 -17.45 -33.13 -20.25
N ASP A 405 -18.31 -33.16 -21.27
CA ASP A 405 -19.27 -34.27 -21.48
C ASP A 405 -18.58 -35.57 -21.92
N ARG A 406 -17.35 -35.45 -22.47
CA ARG A 406 -16.53 -36.58 -22.88
C ARG A 406 -15.53 -37.04 -21.83
N LEU A 407 -15.50 -36.42 -20.66
CA LEU A 407 -14.54 -36.68 -19.60
C LEU A 407 -15.20 -37.29 -18.37
N MET A 408 -14.42 -38.04 -17.61
CA MET A 408 -14.85 -38.46 -16.27
C MET A 408 -14.95 -37.22 -15.35
N PRO A 409 -15.91 -37.17 -14.43
CA PRO A 409 -16.10 -36.05 -13.50
C PRO A 409 -14.83 -35.72 -12.69
N SER A 410 -14.05 -36.71 -12.26
CA SER A 410 -12.79 -36.51 -11.55
C SER A 410 -11.75 -35.78 -12.39
N LEU A 411 -11.61 -36.15 -13.67
CA LEU A 411 -10.69 -35.46 -14.59
C LEU A 411 -11.16 -34.04 -14.88
N SER A 412 -12.48 -33.85 -15.01
CA SER A 412 -13.09 -32.52 -15.19
C SER A 412 -12.82 -31.61 -13.98
N SER A 413 -12.97 -32.13 -12.76
CA SER A 413 -12.66 -31.41 -11.52
C SER A 413 -11.19 -31.00 -11.47
N LEU A 414 -10.28 -31.93 -11.81
CA LEU A 414 -8.85 -31.66 -11.85
C LEU A 414 -8.48 -30.54 -12.85
N ILE A 415 -9.08 -30.58 -14.06
CA ILE A 415 -8.86 -29.52 -15.08
C ILE A 415 -9.36 -28.17 -14.58
N ILE A 416 -10.54 -28.14 -13.95
CA ILE A 416 -11.08 -26.89 -13.38
C ILE A 416 -10.16 -26.39 -12.28
N ALA A 417 -9.77 -27.24 -11.32
CA ALA A 417 -8.90 -26.83 -10.21
C ALA A 417 -7.50 -26.37 -10.67
N SER A 418 -7.00 -26.88 -11.81
CA SER A 418 -5.64 -26.59 -12.29
C SER A 418 -5.40 -25.10 -12.62
N HIS A 419 -6.47 -24.32 -12.97
CA HIS A 419 -6.31 -22.91 -13.33
C HIS A 419 -5.72 -22.06 -12.19
N VAL A 420 -6.01 -22.42 -10.93
CA VAL A 420 -5.46 -21.71 -9.77
C VAL A 420 -3.93 -21.81 -9.75
N LYS A 421 -3.39 -23.02 -9.89
CA LYS A 421 -1.95 -23.25 -9.94
C LYS A 421 -1.33 -22.60 -11.18
N GLU A 422 -1.92 -22.82 -12.35
CA GLU A 422 -1.47 -22.24 -13.62
C GLU A 422 -1.48 -20.70 -13.55
N GLY A 423 -2.49 -20.10 -12.88
CA GLY A 423 -2.57 -18.65 -12.62
C GLY A 423 -1.46 -18.14 -11.71
N VAL A 424 -1.15 -18.86 -10.63
CA VAL A 424 -0.03 -18.51 -9.73
C VAL A 424 1.30 -18.57 -10.46
N ASP A 425 1.52 -19.59 -11.30
CA ASP A 425 2.76 -19.75 -12.05
C ASP A 425 2.94 -18.59 -13.06
N LEU A 426 1.89 -18.24 -13.82
CA LEU A 426 1.88 -17.08 -14.71
C LEU A 426 2.14 -15.76 -13.97
N ALA A 427 1.49 -15.57 -12.81
CA ALA A 427 1.66 -14.37 -12.01
C ALA A 427 3.10 -14.20 -11.51
N ARG A 428 3.76 -15.29 -11.11
CA ARG A 428 5.17 -15.29 -10.71
C ARG A 428 6.11 -15.02 -11.88
N GLU A 429 5.87 -15.62 -13.04
CA GLU A 429 6.63 -15.37 -14.27
C GLU A 429 6.61 -13.89 -14.65
N HIS A 430 5.44 -13.25 -14.53
CA HIS A 430 5.25 -11.83 -14.83
C HIS A 430 5.52 -10.89 -13.64
N LYS A 431 6.07 -11.41 -12.54
CA LYS A 431 6.47 -10.64 -11.35
C LYS A 431 5.35 -9.77 -10.79
N LEU A 432 4.13 -10.32 -10.72
CA LEU A 432 3.04 -9.66 -10.02
C LEU A 432 3.34 -9.60 -8.51
N PRO A 433 2.84 -8.55 -7.81
CA PRO A 433 2.99 -8.46 -6.35
C PRO A 433 2.40 -9.68 -5.62
N SER A 434 3.03 -10.10 -4.51
CA SER A 434 2.55 -11.26 -3.73
C SER A 434 1.10 -11.12 -3.28
N ALA A 435 0.66 -9.91 -2.93
CA ALA A 435 -0.73 -9.66 -2.55
C ALA A 435 -1.73 -10.04 -3.67
N VAL A 436 -1.37 -9.85 -4.95
CA VAL A 436 -2.19 -10.28 -6.09
C VAL A 436 -2.09 -11.78 -6.30
N ILE A 437 -0.88 -12.36 -6.18
CA ILE A 437 -0.67 -13.82 -6.25
C ILE A 437 -1.47 -14.55 -5.16
N ASP A 438 -1.51 -14.02 -3.95
CA ASP A 438 -2.29 -14.57 -2.85
C ASP A 438 -3.79 -14.59 -3.17
N ILE A 439 -4.33 -13.55 -3.81
CA ILE A 439 -5.73 -13.53 -4.25
C ILE A 439 -5.97 -14.60 -5.31
N ILE A 440 -5.09 -14.73 -6.32
CA ILE A 440 -5.17 -15.78 -7.35
C ILE A 440 -5.18 -17.16 -6.72
N GLN A 441 -4.35 -17.40 -5.70
CA GLN A 441 -4.24 -18.68 -5.05
C GLN A 441 -5.45 -19.00 -4.16
N GLN A 442 -6.08 -17.98 -3.56
CA GLN A 442 -7.04 -18.13 -2.47
C GLN A 442 -8.49 -17.93 -2.89
N HIS A 443 -8.79 -17.41 -4.09
CA HIS A 443 -10.13 -17.00 -4.50
C HIS A 443 -11.18 -18.14 -4.53
N HIS A 444 -10.76 -19.39 -4.62
CA HIS A 444 -11.65 -20.55 -4.46
C HIS A 444 -11.48 -21.27 -3.11
N GLY A 445 -10.44 -20.94 -2.33
CA GLY A 445 -10.15 -21.60 -1.06
C GLY A 445 -10.08 -23.12 -1.21
N THR A 446 -10.83 -23.83 -0.37
CA THR A 446 -11.04 -25.28 -0.42
C THR A 446 -12.49 -25.64 -0.80
N SER A 447 -13.16 -24.78 -1.58
CA SER A 447 -14.58 -24.97 -1.96
C SER A 447 -14.79 -26.21 -2.80
N LEU A 448 -15.99 -26.79 -2.68
CA LEU A 448 -16.38 -27.99 -3.43
C LEU A 448 -16.79 -27.64 -4.86
N ILE A 449 -16.24 -28.34 -5.86
CA ILE A 449 -16.66 -28.29 -7.26
C ILE A 449 -17.95 -29.15 -7.40
N SER A 450 -19.04 -28.62 -6.86
CA SER A 450 -20.28 -29.33 -6.58
C SER A 450 -20.89 -29.99 -7.81
N PHE A 451 -20.80 -29.36 -9.00
CA PHE A 451 -21.36 -29.93 -10.24
C PHE A 451 -20.72 -31.27 -10.59
N PHE A 452 -19.40 -31.38 -10.60
CA PHE A 452 -18.73 -32.64 -10.94
C PHE A 452 -18.83 -33.67 -9.83
N TYR A 453 -18.89 -33.25 -8.56
CA TYR A 453 -19.13 -34.14 -7.45
C TYR A 453 -20.51 -34.80 -7.52
N GLN A 454 -21.55 -34.02 -7.83
CA GLN A 454 -22.91 -34.57 -8.01
C GLN A 454 -22.97 -35.48 -9.25
N LYS A 455 -22.39 -35.07 -10.37
CA LYS A 455 -22.31 -35.90 -11.59
C LYS A 455 -21.58 -37.23 -11.33
N ALA A 456 -20.54 -37.23 -10.49
CA ALA A 456 -19.83 -38.46 -10.10
C ALA A 456 -20.72 -39.39 -9.26
N LYS A 457 -21.48 -38.85 -8.28
CA LYS A 457 -22.44 -39.62 -7.49
C LYS A 457 -23.55 -40.24 -8.32
N GLU A 458 -24.05 -39.49 -9.32
CA GLU A 458 -25.07 -39.99 -10.24
C GLU A 458 -24.55 -41.14 -11.12
N LEU A 459 -23.30 -41.07 -11.57
CA LEU A 459 -22.69 -42.09 -12.41
C LEU A 459 -22.27 -43.34 -11.63
N GLN A 460 -22.00 -43.22 -10.35
CA GLN A 460 -21.51 -44.31 -9.48
C GLN A 460 -22.27 -44.34 -8.14
N PRO A 461 -23.57 -44.63 -8.15
CA PRO A 461 -24.42 -44.53 -6.95
C PRO A 461 -24.08 -45.51 -5.83
N PHE A 462 -23.32 -46.55 -6.15
CA PHE A 462 -22.92 -47.59 -5.17
C PHE A 462 -21.46 -47.49 -4.70
N VAL A 463 -20.74 -46.49 -5.16
CA VAL A 463 -19.34 -46.27 -4.77
C VAL A 463 -19.26 -45.03 -3.83
N ALA A 464 -18.54 -45.20 -2.73
CA ALA A 464 -18.26 -44.07 -1.86
C ALA A 464 -17.26 -43.15 -2.55
N ILE A 465 -17.72 -41.96 -2.95
CA ILE A 465 -16.89 -40.95 -3.60
C ILE A 465 -16.40 -39.96 -2.53
N ALA A 466 -15.10 -39.85 -2.38
CA ALA A 466 -14.50 -38.90 -1.46
C ALA A 466 -14.73 -37.45 -1.97
N GLU A 467 -15.27 -36.61 -1.08
CA GLU A 467 -15.55 -35.21 -1.40
C GLU A 467 -14.25 -34.41 -1.62
N GLU A 468 -13.18 -34.80 -0.94
CA GLU A 468 -11.84 -34.19 -1.01
C GLU A 468 -11.28 -34.21 -2.44
N ASP A 469 -11.59 -35.21 -3.24
CA ASP A 469 -11.15 -35.33 -4.64
C ASP A 469 -11.78 -34.29 -5.57
N TYR A 470 -12.84 -33.64 -5.10
CA TYR A 470 -13.60 -32.62 -5.82
C TYR A 470 -13.51 -31.24 -5.19
N ARG A 471 -12.62 -31.04 -4.21
CA ARG A 471 -12.35 -29.74 -3.60
C ARG A 471 -11.14 -29.06 -4.23
N TYR A 472 -11.16 -27.71 -4.24
CA TYR A 472 -9.97 -26.95 -4.58
C TYR A 472 -8.87 -27.18 -3.54
N PRO A 473 -7.57 -27.12 -3.95
CA PRO A 473 -6.46 -27.45 -3.05
C PRO A 473 -6.18 -26.39 -1.96
N GLY A 474 -6.78 -25.20 -2.07
CA GLY A 474 -6.58 -24.13 -1.14
C GLY A 474 -5.29 -23.31 -1.40
N PRO A 475 -4.88 -22.49 -0.43
CA PRO A 475 -5.45 -22.29 0.90
C PRO A 475 -6.74 -21.46 0.91
N ARG A 476 -7.46 -21.47 2.04
CA ARG A 476 -8.59 -20.57 2.29
C ARG A 476 -8.13 -19.12 2.32
N PRO A 477 -9.02 -18.13 2.03
CA PRO A 477 -8.70 -16.71 2.12
C PRO A 477 -8.14 -16.33 3.48
N ARG A 478 -6.98 -15.65 3.47
CA ARG A 478 -6.29 -15.18 4.68
C ARG A 478 -6.46 -13.68 4.91
N THR A 479 -6.87 -12.95 3.87
CA THR A 479 -7.11 -11.51 3.92
C THR A 479 -8.55 -11.21 3.57
N LYS A 480 -9.08 -10.12 4.11
CA LYS A 480 -10.44 -9.67 3.78
C LYS A 480 -10.60 -9.42 2.28
N VAL A 481 -9.57 -8.88 1.62
CA VAL A 481 -9.59 -8.63 0.16
C VAL A 481 -9.71 -9.94 -0.63
N ALA A 482 -8.95 -10.98 -0.29
CA ALA A 482 -9.07 -12.28 -0.94
C ALA A 482 -10.46 -12.91 -0.73
N ALA A 483 -11.01 -12.77 0.47
CA ALA A 483 -12.37 -13.22 0.79
C ALA A 483 -13.44 -12.45 0.00
N ILE A 484 -13.29 -11.12 -0.16
CA ILE A 484 -14.18 -10.29 -0.98
C ILE A 484 -14.18 -10.77 -2.44
N VAL A 485 -13.01 -11.08 -3.01
CA VAL A 485 -12.91 -11.59 -4.39
C VAL A 485 -13.60 -12.97 -4.51
N MET A 486 -13.39 -13.89 -3.55
CA MET A 486 -14.11 -15.17 -3.49
C MET A 486 -15.64 -14.99 -3.45
N LEU A 487 -16.12 -14.09 -2.60
CA LEU A 487 -17.56 -13.82 -2.48
C LEU A 487 -18.11 -13.20 -3.77
N ALA A 488 -17.37 -12.23 -4.37
CA ALA A 488 -17.78 -11.55 -5.60
C ALA A 488 -17.83 -12.52 -6.79
N ASP A 489 -16.83 -13.39 -6.94
CA ASP A 489 -16.78 -14.43 -7.96
C ASP A 489 -17.99 -15.38 -7.84
N SER A 490 -18.21 -15.91 -6.65
CA SER A 490 -19.31 -16.85 -6.39
C SER A 490 -20.69 -16.21 -6.62
N VAL A 491 -20.88 -14.96 -6.22
CA VAL A 491 -22.13 -14.23 -6.39
C VAL A 491 -22.35 -13.86 -7.86
N GLU A 492 -21.31 -13.41 -8.58
CA GLU A 492 -21.40 -13.10 -10.01
C GLU A 492 -21.75 -14.35 -10.81
N ALA A 493 -21.04 -15.46 -10.57
CA ALA A 493 -21.32 -16.73 -11.26
C ALA A 493 -22.76 -17.22 -11.01
N ALA A 494 -23.25 -17.14 -9.77
CA ALA A 494 -24.63 -17.49 -9.44
C ALA A 494 -25.65 -16.54 -10.10
N SER A 495 -25.34 -15.25 -10.18
CA SER A 495 -26.25 -14.24 -10.72
C SER A 495 -26.55 -14.43 -12.20
N ARG A 496 -25.65 -15.05 -12.97
CA ARG A 496 -25.85 -15.37 -14.41
C ARG A 496 -27.02 -16.31 -14.67
N THR A 497 -27.48 -17.05 -13.67
CA THR A 497 -28.66 -17.92 -13.77
C THR A 497 -29.98 -17.13 -13.71
N LEU A 498 -29.93 -15.86 -13.32
CA LEU A 498 -31.11 -15.03 -13.16
C LEU A 498 -31.49 -14.35 -14.48
N TYR A 499 -32.77 -14.41 -14.82
CA TYR A 499 -33.34 -13.68 -15.95
C TYR A 499 -34.32 -12.63 -15.44
N ASN A 500 -34.07 -11.34 -15.70
CA ASN A 500 -34.88 -10.21 -15.23
C ASN A 500 -35.32 -10.32 -13.75
N PRO A 501 -34.39 -10.49 -12.80
CA PRO A 501 -34.76 -10.74 -11.42
C PRO A 501 -35.24 -9.43 -10.73
N PRO A 502 -36.30 -9.48 -9.91
CA PRO A 502 -36.61 -8.40 -9.00
C PRO A 502 -35.50 -8.28 -7.95
N THR A 503 -35.37 -7.08 -7.36
CA THR A 503 -34.28 -6.78 -6.38
C THR A 503 -34.27 -7.77 -5.20
N GLN A 504 -35.46 -8.21 -4.70
CA GLN A 504 -35.54 -9.19 -3.61
C GLN A 504 -34.93 -10.54 -3.99
N ARG A 505 -35.03 -10.94 -5.25
CA ARG A 505 -34.44 -12.21 -5.73
C ARG A 505 -32.92 -12.11 -5.83
N ILE A 506 -32.38 -10.94 -6.20
CA ILE A 506 -30.94 -10.67 -6.18
C ILE A 506 -30.43 -10.75 -4.74
N GLN A 507 -31.09 -10.07 -3.78
CA GLN A 507 -30.73 -10.12 -2.36
C GLN A 507 -30.77 -11.54 -1.78
N ALA A 508 -31.82 -12.30 -2.09
CA ALA A 508 -31.96 -13.68 -1.63
C ALA A 508 -30.82 -14.57 -2.18
N LEU A 509 -30.46 -14.40 -3.46
CA LEU A 509 -29.35 -15.13 -4.08
C LEU A 509 -28.02 -14.77 -3.41
N THR A 510 -27.70 -13.48 -3.30
CA THR A 510 -26.45 -12.99 -2.69
C THR A 510 -26.30 -13.54 -1.28
N ASN A 511 -27.33 -13.42 -0.44
CA ASN A 511 -27.31 -13.92 0.93
C ASN A 511 -27.16 -15.45 0.98
N SER A 512 -27.83 -16.19 0.09
CA SER A 512 -27.71 -17.63 0.01
C SER A 512 -26.30 -18.10 -0.34
N VAL A 513 -25.65 -17.40 -1.29
CA VAL A 513 -24.27 -17.70 -1.71
C VAL A 513 -23.30 -17.41 -0.58
N ILE A 514 -23.39 -16.22 0.05
CA ILE A 514 -22.52 -15.83 1.18
C ILE A 514 -22.69 -16.84 2.33
N ASN A 515 -23.92 -17.15 2.73
CA ASN A 515 -24.17 -18.09 3.81
C ASN A 515 -23.61 -19.48 3.51
N ARG A 516 -23.69 -19.98 2.27
CA ARG A 516 -23.11 -21.26 1.87
C ARG A 516 -21.59 -21.26 2.05
N ILE A 517 -20.88 -20.16 1.68
CA ILE A 517 -19.43 -20.03 1.82
C ILE A 517 -19.03 -19.98 3.31
N VAL A 518 -19.82 -19.29 4.14
CA VAL A 518 -19.62 -19.25 5.60
C VAL A 518 -19.81 -20.64 6.21
N LEU A 519 -20.89 -21.35 5.83
CA LEU A 519 -21.17 -22.69 6.35
C LEU A 519 -20.15 -23.74 5.89
N ASP A 520 -19.52 -23.56 4.73
CA ASP A 520 -18.41 -24.40 4.24
C ASP A 520 -17.06 -24.00 4.86
N ASP A 521 -17.06 -23.15 5.90
CA ASP A 521 -15.89 -22.73 6.69
C ASP A 521 -14.78 -22.06 5.84
N GLN A 522 -15.12 -21.49 4.68
CA GLN A 522 -14.13 -20.91 3.78
C GLN A 522 -13.53 -19.61 4.30
N LEU A 523 -14.23 -18.90 5.18
CA LEU A 523 -13.81 -17.59 5.71
C LEU A 523 -13.15 -17.65 7.09
N SER A 524 -12.88 -18.85 7.62
CA SER A 524 -12.34 -19.05 8.97
C SER A 524 -10.91 -18.54 9.18
N MET A 525 -10.17 -18.31 8.08
CA MET A 525 -8.78 -17.83 8.12
C MET A 525 -8.64 -16.32 7.96
N CYS A 526 -9.75 -15.58 7.81
CA CYS A 526 -9.75 -14.13 7.67
C CYS A 526 -10.63 -13.45 8.73
N ASP A 527 -10.29 -12.18 9.04
CA ASP A 527 -10.93 -11.39 10.12
C ASP A 527 -12.21 -10.67 9.66
N LEU A 528 -13.01 -11.29 8.77
CA LEU A 528 -14.31 -10.75 8.38
C LEU A 528 -15.33 -10.90 9.50
N THR A 529 -15.98 -9.79 9.86
CA THR A 529 -17.08 -9.80 10.83
C THR A 529 -18.42 -10.04 10.15
N LEU A 530 -19.44 -10.41 10.94
CA LEU A 530 -20.82 -10.53 10.41
C LEU A 530 -21.34 -9.19 9.86
N LYS A 531 -20.89 -8.06 10.43
CA LYS A 531 -21.21 -6.73 9.91
C LYS A 531 -20.57 -6.52 8.54
N ASP A 532 -19.27 -6.85 8.39
CA ASP A 532 -18.58 -6.74 7.11
C ASP A 532 -19.31 -7.56 6.03
N LEU A 533 -19.79 -8.77 6.35
CA LEU A 533 -20.54 -9.60 5.41
C LEU A 533 -21.89 -8.98 5.00
N GLN A 534 -22.59 -8.31 5.92
CA GLN A 534 -23.82 -7.58 5.59
C GLN A 534 -23.53 -6.38 4.68
N ASP A 535 -22.49 -5.62 4.98
CA ASP A 535 -22.08 -4.47 4.22
C ASP A 535 -21.62 -4.88 2.80
N ILE A 536 -20.86 -5.96 2.66
CA ILE A 536 -20.46 -6.57 1.37
C ILE A 536 -21.71 -7.01 0.58
N SER A 537 -22.65 -7.72 1.22
CA SER A 537 -23.90 -8.15 0.58
C SER A 537 -24.70 -6.95 0.05
N GLY A 538 -24.81 -5.88 0.85
CA GLY A 538 -25.47 -4.63 0.45
C GLY A 538 -24.82 -4.00 -0.78
N SER A 539 -23.49 -3.93 -0.81
CA SER A 539 -22.71 -3.40 -1.92
C SER A 539 -22.90 -4.24 -3.20
N PHE A 540 -22.84 -5.57 -3.11
CA PHE A 540 -23.09 -6.44 -4.25
C PHE A 540 -24.51 -6.28 -4.81
N ASN A 541 -25.50 -6.21 -3.94
CA ASN A 541 -26.91 -6.04 -4.34
C ASN A 541 -27.14 -4.73 -5.08
N LEU A 542 -26.48 -3.64 -4.66
CA LEU A 542 -26.57 -2.34 -5.34
C LEU A 542 -26.07 -2.43 -6.78
N ILE A 543 -24.89 -3.01 -6.97
CA ILE A 543 -24.26 -3.12 -8.30
C ILE A 543 -25.02 -4.08 -9.20
N LEU A 544 -25.39 -5.27 -8.67
CA LEU A 544 -26.14 -6.26 -9.46
C LEU A 544 -27.52 -5.73 -9.86
N SER A 545 -28.20 -5.00 -8.98
CA SER A 545 -29.47 -4.35 -9.32
C SER A 545 -29.31 -3.35 -10.47
N GLY A 546 -28.18 -2.62 -10.51
CA GLY A 546 -27.86 -1.72 -11.62
C GLY A 546 -27.60 -2.45 -12.93
N ILE A 547 -26.92 -3.62 -12.88
CA ILE A 547 -26.61 -4.45 -14.07
C ILE A 547 -27.90 -5.06 -14.64
N PHE A 548 -28.82 -5.54 -13.78
CA PHE A 548 -30.08 -6.15 -14.18
C PHE A 548 -31.22 -5.16 -14.38
N HIS A 549 -30.97 -3.83 -14.28
CA HIS A 549 -32.00 -2.82 -14.49
C HIS A 549 -32.49 -2.87 -15.94
N GLN A 550 -33.80 -3.08 -16.14
CA GLN A 550 -34.42 -3.10 -17.46
C GLN A 550 -34.24 -1.73 -18.13
N ARG A 551 -33.70 -1.73 -19.33
CA ARG A 551 -33.83 -0.59 -20.23
C ARG A 551 -35.30 -0.44 -20.58
N ILE A 552 -35.83 0.77 -20.47
CA ILE A 552 -37.19 1.12 -20.94
C ILE A 552 -37.16 0.86 -22.44
N ASP A 553 -38.06 -0.01 -22.93
CA ASP A 553 -38.29 -0.20 -24.35
C ASP A 553 -38.77 1.12 -24.93
N TYR A 554 -38.00 1.70 -25.83
CA TYR A 554 -38.40 2.91 -26.51
C TYR A 554 -39.51 2.52 -27.53
N PRO A 555 -40.74 3.03 -27.37
CA PRO A 555 -41.82 2.72 -28.31
C PRO A 555 -41.43 3.26 -29.70
N GLY A 556 -41.38 2.37 -30.70
CA GLY A 556 -41.13 2.72 -32.10
C GLY A 556 -39.88 2.13 -32.73
N ILE A 557 -39.08 1.33 -32.04
CA ILE A 557 -37.96 0.57 -32.66
C ILE A 557 -38.34 -0.90 -32.69
N GLU A 558 -38.85 -1.38 -33.85
CA GLU A 558 -39.06 -2.80 -34.11
C GLU A 558 -37.71 -3.45 -34.50
N TYR A 559 -37.21 -4.36 -33.63
CA TYR A 559 -36.05 -5.19 -33.97
C TYR A 559 -36.48 -6.38 -34.84
N PRO A 560 -35.91 -6.57 -36.06
CA PRO A 560 -36.20 -7.72 -36.87
C PRO A 560 -35.81 -9.01 -36.17
N GLY A 561 -36.75 -9.78 -35.68
CA GLY A 561 -36.53 -11.10 -35.07
C GLY A 561 -37.17 -11.36 -33.69
N GLU A 562 -37.68 -10.37 -32.97
CA GLU A 562 -38.26 -10.56 -31.64
C GLU A 562 -39.75 -10.96 -31.59
N HIS A 563 -40.50 -10.75 -32.69
CA HIS A 563 -41.94 -11.08 -32.75
C HIS A 563 -42.29 -12.57 -32.62
N LYS A 564 -41.33 -13.49 -32.64
CA LYS A 564 -41.64 -14.94 -32.56
C LYS A 564 -41.61 -15.53 -31.16
N ARG A 565 -41.06 -14.81 -30.15
CA ARG A 565 -40.96 -15.37 -28.77
C ARG A 565 -42.12 -14.97 -27.88
N SER A 566 -42.72 -13.79 -28.02
CA SER A 566 -43.85 -13.36 -27.19
C SER A 566 -45.14 -14.13 -27.59
N ASP A 567 -45.34 -14.37 -28.90
CA ASP A 567 -46.51 -15.11 -29.39
C ASP A 567 -46.50 -16.58 -29.05
N TYR A 568 -45.34 -17.19 -28.86
CA TYR A 568 -45.25 -18.60 -28.44
C TYR A 568 -45.60 -18.77 -26.95
N GLN A 569 -45.24 -17.81 -26.10
CA GLN A 569 -45.61 -17.86 -24.66
C GLN A 569 -47.07 -17.50 -24.44
N VAL A 570 -47.63 -16.53 -25.14
CA VAL A 570 -49.04 -16.18 -25.06
C VAL A 570 -49.93 -17.33 -25.63
N LYS A 571 -49.55 -17.99 -26.73
CA LYS A 571 -50.27 -19.15 -27.26
C LYS A 571 -50.21 -20.35 -26.30
N LYS A 572 -49.06 -20.62 -25.67
CA LYS A 572 -48.96 -21.74 -24.71
C LYS A 572 -49.81 -21.51 -23.44
N HIS A 573 -49.86 -20.27 -22.93
CA HIS A 573 -50.74 -19.91 -21.83
C HIS A 573 -52.23 -19.90 -22.18
N THR A 574 -52.56 -19.62 -23.45
CA THR A 574 -53.96 -19.61 -23.95
C THR A 574 -54.43 -21.03 -24.25
N GLU A 575 -53.54 -21.92 -24.71
CA GLU A 575 -53.85 -23.33 -24.92
C GLU A 575 -53.95 -24.09 -23.56
N GLU A 576 -53.09 -23.82 -22.58
CA GLU A 576 -53.23 -24.41 -21.25
C GLU A 576 -54.50 -23.96 -20.53
N LYS A 577 -54.96 -22.70 -20.72
CA LYS A 577 -56.26 -22.24 -20.23
C LYS A 577 -57.46 -22.87 -20.95
N LYS A 578 -57.33 -23.19 -22.25
CA LYS A 578 -58.41 -23.87 -22.99
C LYS A 578 -58.52 -25.36 -22.66
N VAL A 579 -57.40 -26.04 -22.39
CA VAL A 579 -57.38 -27.44 -21.92
C VAL A 579 -57.89 -27.57 -20.50
N GLY A 580 -57.65 -26.58 -19.62
CA GLY A 580 -58.19 -26.54 -18.24
C GLY A 580 -59.70 -26.24 -18.20
N ALA A 581 -60.25 -25.46 -19.16
CA ALA A 581 -61.66 -25.10 -19.20
C ALA A 581 -62.54 -26.15 -19.91
N GLY A 582 -61.97 -27.13 -20.63
CA GLY A 582 -62.69 -28.20 -21.30
C GLY A 582 -63.02 -29.44 -20.43
N ARG A 583 -62.48 -29.49 -19.22
CA ARG A 583 -62.65 -30.66 -18.32
C ARG A 583 -63.77 -30.54 -17.28
N ASN A 584 -64.57 -29.46 -17.30
CA ASN A 584 -65.61 -29.21 -16.29
C ASN A 584 -67.02 -29.03 -16.89
N LYS A 585 -67.34 -29.69 -17.98
CA LYS A 585 -68.72 -29.79 -18.46
C LYS A 585 -69.06 -31.24 -18.91
N GLY A 586 -69.85 -31.90 -18.07
CA GLY A 586 -70.63 -33.08 -18.50
C GLY A 586 -70.25 -34.35 -17.73
N GLU A 587 -71.01 -34.62 -16.69
CA GLU A 587 -71.77 -35.81 -16.54
C GLU A 587 -72.47 -35.86 -15.18
N THR A 588 -73.74 -35.45 -15.19
CA THR A 588 -74.69 -35.80 -14.21
C THR A 588 -75.19 -37.25 -14.53
N LEU A 589 -74.81 -38.23 -13.73
CA LEU A 589 -75.40 -39.56 -13.76
C LEU A 589 -76.50 -39.65 -12.73
N ASN A 590 -77.72 -39.93 -13.23
CA ASN A 590 -78.86 -40.34 -12.45
C ASN A 590 -78.65 -41.76 -11.85
N PRO A 591 -79.27 -42.05 -10.73
CA PRO A 591 -79.23 -43.39 -10.11
C PRO A 591 -80.31 -44.30 -10.71
N VAL A 592 -79.97 -45.52 -11.10
CA VAL A 592 -80.94 -46.63 -11.36
C VAL A 592 -80.42 -47.90 -10.72
N ASP A 593 -81.18 -48.26 -9.70
CA ASP A 593 -81.67 -49.58 -9.28
C ASP A 593 -80.75 -50.79 -9.24
N GLU A 594 -80.78 -51.33 -8.04
CA GLU A 594 -80.55 -52.76 -7.69
C GLU A 594 -81.41 -53.68 -8.51
N THR A 595 -80.90 -54.83 -8.97
CA THR A 595 -81.37 -56.18 -8.62
C THR A 595 -80.70 -57.25 -9.51
N ARG A 596 -80.33 -58.37 -8.84
CA ARG A 596 -80.30 -59.82 -9.24
C ARG A 596 -79.03 -60.35 -9.95
N ALA A 597 -78.43 -61.20 -9.12
CA ALA A 597 -78.29 -62.68 -9.28
C ALA A 597 -77.24 -63.19 -10.27
N SER A 598 -76.29 -63.76 -9.81
CA SER A 598 -75.81 -65.11 -9.57
C SER A 598 -74.28 -65.16 -9.60
#